data_e3ab6aa7265b2bfa60cea5096002e646
#
_entry.id   e3ab6aa7265b2bfa60cea5096002e646
#
_cell.length_a   1.000
_cell.length_b   1.000
_cell.length_c   1.000
_cell.angle_alpha   90.00
_cell.angle_beta   90.00
_cell.angle_gamma   90.00
#
_symmetry.space_group_name_H-M   'P 1'
#
loop_
_entity.id
_entity.type
_entity.pdbx_description
1 polymer ?
#
loop_
_entity_poly.entity_id
_entity_poly.type
_entity_poly.pdbx_seq_one_letter_code
_entity_poly.pdbx_strand_id
1 'polypeptide(L)'
;DEVLQEEVFGPSTVVVEVEDQVQLSAAINSLHGQLTATLIGEVNDFEQFGELTALLEHKVGRVLLNGYPTGVEVCDSMVHGGPYPATSDARGTSVGSLAIDRFLRPVCFQNYPDSLLPDALKNANPLGLHRLVDGQLSERSLG
;
A
#
# COMPACT_ATOMS: atom_id res chain seq x y z
N ASP A 1 -13.89 12.74 -18.77
CA ASP A 1 -13.23 12.59 -20.08
C ASP A 1 -11.92 11.83 -19.84
N GLU A 2 -11.73 10.69 -20.50
CA GLU A 2 -10.63 9.76 -20.27
C GLU A 2 -9.26 10.43 -20.53
N VAL A 3 -9.21 11.32 -21.51
CA VAL A 3 -8.00 12.09 -21.86
C VAL A 3 -7.48 12.97 -20.71
N LEU A 4 -8.36 13.43 -19.80
CA LEU A 4 -7.97 14.26 -18.66
C LEU A 4 -7.34 13.46 -17.51
N GLN A 5 -7.35 12.13 -17.59
CA GLN A 5 -6.76 11.26 -16.58
C GLN A 5 -5.39 10.70 -17.00
N GLU A 6 -4.96 10.97 -18.22
CA GLU A 6 -3.62 10.59 -18.67
C GLU A 6 -2.55 11.45 -17.99
N GLU A 7 -1.49 10.80 -17.53
CA GLU A 7 -0.36 11.49 -16.93
C GLU A 7 0.41 12.28 -18.00
N VAL A 8 0.54 13.58 -17.79
CA VAL A 8 1.32 14.47 -18.65
C VAL A 8 2.57 14.91 -17.88
N PHE A 9 3.73 14.43 -18.30
CA PHE A 9 5.02 14.87 -17.74
C PHE A 9 5.33 16.29 -18.16
N GLY A 10 4.87 17.28 -17.37
CA GLY A 10 5.06 18.68 -17.66
C GLY A 10 4.38 19.60 -16.64
N PRO A 11 4.53 20.90 -16.74
CA PRO A 11 3.96 21.88 -15.81
C PRO A 11 2.46 22.11 -16.09
N SER A 12 1.66 21.04 -16.07
CA SER A 12 0.22 21.09 -16.31
C SER A 12 -0.56 20.53 -15.14
N THR A 13 -1.75 21.07 -14.90
CA THR A 13 -2.70 20.57 -13.91
C THR A 13 -4.12 20.74 -14.42
N VAL A 14 -5.04 19.94 -13.88
CA VAL A 14 -6.48 20.07 -14.13
C VAL A 14 -7.14 20.52 -12.83
N VAL A 15 -7.92 21.58 -12.91
CA VAL A 15 -8.75 22.06 -11.78
C VAL A 15 -10.20 21.72 -12.09
N VAL A 16 -10.85 21.05 -11.15
CA VAL A 16 -12.27 20.70 -11.23
C VAL A 16 -12.99 21.39 -10.08
N GLU A 17 -13.87 22.31 -10.40
CA GLU A 17 -14.75 22.93 -9.42
C GLU A 17 -16.01 22.09 -9.24
N VAL A 18 -16.42 21.88 -7.99
CA VAL A 18 -17.60 21.11 -7.62
C VAL A 18 -18.52 21.96 -6.73
N GLU A 19 -19.82 21.78 -6.87
CA GLU A 19 -20.81 22.57 -6.13
C GLU A 19 -21.15 21.98 -4.77
N ASP A 20 -20.99 20.65 -4.63
CA ASP A 20 -21.37 19.94 -3.42
C ASP A 20 -20.58 18.62 -3.24
N GLN A 21 -20.82 17.96 -2.11
CA GLN A 21 -20.19 16.69 -1.76
C GLN A 21 -20.57 15.54 -2.72
N VAL A 22 -21.75 15.59 -3.30
CA VAL A 22 -22.21 14.54 -4.24
C VAL A 22 -21.39 14.61 -5.52
N GLN A 23 -21.19 15.81 -6.05
CA GLN A 23 -20.34 16.03 -7.22
C GLN A 23 -18.87 15.70 -6.91
N LEU A 24 -18.38 16.07 -5.73
CA LEU A 24 -17.01 15.74 -5.30
C LEU A 24 -16.81 14.22 -5.23
N SER A 25 -17.73 13.52 -4.60
CA SER A 25 -17.68 12.04 -4.50
C SER A 25 -17.76 11.39 -5.88
N ALA A 26 -18.59 11.91 -6.78
CA ALA A 26 -18.69 11.43 -8.15
C ALA A 26 -17.37 11.67 -8.93
N ALA A 27 -16.76 12.83 -8.76
CA ALA A 27 -15.46 13.15 -9.36
C ALA A 27 -14.37 12.19 -8.87
N ILE A 28 -14.26 11.96 -7.55
CA ILE A 28 -13.31 10.99 -6.98
C ILE A 28 -13.56 9.58 -7.50
N ASN A 29 -14.82 9.15 -7.54
CA ASN A 29 -15.18 7.82 -8.04
C ASN A 29 -14.85 7.62 -9.52
N SER A 30 -14.81 8.69 -10.31
CA SER A 30 -14.43 8.61 -11.73
C SER A 30 -12.92 8.47 -11.95
N LEU A 31 -12.10 8.77 -10.94
CA LEU A 31 -10.64 8.64 -11.07
C LEU A 31 -10.22 7.18 -11.17
N HIS A 32 -9.21 6.92 -11.98
CA HIS A 32 -8.45 5.68 -11.98
C HIS A 32 -7.58 5.60 -10.72
N GLY A 33 -6.90 4.47 -10.50
CA GLY A 33 -5.93 4.34 -9.40
C GLY A 33 -4.80 5.37 -9.52
N GLN A 34 -4.45 5.98 -8.38
CA GLN A 34 -3.42 7.00 -8.25
C GLN A 34 -2.40 6.61 -7.19
N LEU A 35 -1.21 7.21 -7.20
CA LEU A 35 -0.20 6.97 -6.16
C LEU A 35 -0.59 7.67 -4.86
N THR A 36 -1.09 8.89 -4.93
CA THR A 36 -1.38 9.71 -3.76
C THR A 36 -2.62 10.55 -3.94
N ALA A 37 -3.26 10.89 -2.83
CA ALA A 37 -4.23 11.98 -2.75
C ALA A 37 -3.94 12.82 -1.51
N THR A 38 -4.21 14.13 -1.61
CA THR A 38 -4.11 15.04 -0.48
C THR A 38 -5.44 15.74 -0.26
N LEU A 39 -5.90 15.72 0.98
CA LEU A 39 -6.98 16.58 1.45
C LEU A 39 -6.36 17.83 2.07
N ILE A 40 -6.79 19.01 1.64
CA ILE A 40 -6.33 20.30 2.18
C ILE A 40 -7.55 21.02 2.74
N GLY A 41 -7.52 21.37 4.01
CA GLY A 41 -8.64 22.00 4.70
C GLY A 41 -8.34 22.28 6.18
N GLU A 42 -9.34 22.74 6.88
CA GLU A 42 -9.35 22.94 8.33
C GLU A 42 -9.83 21.67 9.04
N VAL A 43 -9.62 21.56 10.33
CA VAL A 43 -10.04 20.39 11.13
C VAL A 43 -11.54 20.11 10.99
N ASN A 44 -12.36 21.16 11.00
CA ASN A 44 -13.83 21.03 10.86
C ASN A 44 -14.23 20.49 9.48
N ASP A 45 -13.47 20.82 8.43
CA ASP A 45 -13.72 20.31 7.08
C ASP A 45 -13.52 18.80 7.05
N PHE A 46 -12.46 18.30 7.69
CA PHE A 46 -12.18 16.87 7.75
C PHE A 46 -13.22 16.08 8.55
N GLU A 47 -13.79 16.68 9.59
CA GLU A 47 -14.92 16.10 10.34
C GLU A 47 -16.19 16.04 9.47
N GLN A 48 -16.47 17.11 8.74
CA GLN A 48 -17.64 17.20 7.88
C GLN A 48 -17.54 16.27 6.67
N PHE A 49 -16.34 16.12 6.09
CA PHE A 49 -16.10 15.37 4.86
C PHE A 49 -15.36 14.04 5.11
N GLY A 50 -15.48 13.46 6.30
CA GLY A 50 -14.79 12.22 6.68
C GLY A 50 -15.03 11.04 5.74
N GLU A 51 -16.19 10.98 5.07
CA GLU A 51 -16.52 9.95 4.07
C GLU A 51 -15.58 9.97 2.85
N LEU A 52 -14.97 11.13 2.55
CA LEU A 52 -14.04 11.23 1.42
C LEU A 52 -12.77 10.42 1.65
N THR A 53 -12.30 10.30 2.90
CA THR A 53 -11.14 9.47 3.22
C THR A 53 -11.40 8.02 2.80
N ALA A 54 -12.56 7.46 3.13
CA ALA A 54 -12.92 6.10 2.76
C ALA A 54 -12.98 5.90 1.23
N LEU A 55 -13.44 6.92 0.48
CA LEU A 55 -13.41 6.86 -0.99
C LEU A 55 -11.98 6.89 -1.52
N LEU A 56 -11.11 7.72 -0.95
CA LEU A 56 -9.72 7.86 -1.38
C LEU A 56 -8.90 6.61 -1.08
N GLU A 57 -9.15 5.90 0.02
CA GLU A 57 -8.50 4.62 0.34
C GLU A 57 -8.65 3.58 -0.79
N HIS A 58 -9.74 3.64 -1.55
CA HIS A 58 -9.94 2.77 -2.71
C HIS A 58 -9.27 3.27 -4.00
N LYS A 59 -8.79 4.50 -4.00
CA LYS A 59 -8.24 5.15 -5.20
C LYS A 59 -6.74 5.36 -5.17
N VAL A 60 -6.14 5.40 -3.98
CA VAL A 60 -4.73 5.77 -3.84
C VAL A 60 -3.97 4.82 -2.93
N GLY A 61 -2.65 4.79 -3.06
CA GLY A 61 -1.78 4.07 -2.13
C GLY A 61 -1.41 4.87 -0.89
N ARG A 62 -1.52 6.21 -0.94
CA ARG A 62 -1.18 7.09 0.18
C ARG A 62 -2.10 8.29 0.25
N VAL A 63 -2.76 8.46 1.39
CA VAL A 63 -3.62 9.62 1.68
C VAL A 63 -2.85 10.58 2.59
N LEU A 64 -2.87 11.86 2.27
CA LEU A 64 -2.22 12.92 3.02
C LEU A 64 -3.26 13.97 3.48
N LEU A 65 -2.98 14.60 4.61
CA LEU A 65 -3.71 15.79 5.08
C LEU A 65 -2.76 16.98 5.12
N ASN A 66 -3.16 18.10 4.50
CA ASN A 66 -2.43 19.38 4.50
C ASN A 66 -0.94 19.26 4.14
N GLY A 67 -0.61 18.33 3.25
CA GLY A 67 0.76 18.06 2.85
C GLY A 67 0.89 17.80 1.36
N TYR A 68 2.11 17.93 0.85
CA TYR A 68 2.43 17.61 -0.54
C TYR A 68 3.13 16.25 -0.62
N PRO A 69 2.83 15.40 -1.61
CA PRO A 69 3.42 14.05 -1.73
C PRO A 69 4.84 14.07 -2.31
N THR A 70 5.64 15.08 -1.99
CA THR A 70 6.94 15.36 -2.62
C THR A 70 8.07 14.45 -2.16
N GLY A 71 7.88 13.68 -1.09
CA GLY A 71 8.89 12.80 -0.54
C GLY A 71 8.33 11.47 -0.05
N VAL A 72 9.23 10.49 0.03
CA VAL A 72 8.98 9.21 0.65
C VAL A 72 10.08 8.91 1.66
N GLU A 73 9.73 8.28 2.76
CA GLU A 73 10.68 7.80 3.75
C GLU A 73 10.87 6.29 3.64
N VAL A 74 12.04 5.80 4.00
CA VAL A 74 12.29 4.36 4.13
C VAL A 74 11.87 3.93 5.54
N CYS A 75 10.62 3.56 5.70
CA CYS A 75 10.06 3.07 6.95
C CYS A 75 9.04 1.94 6.68
N ASP A 76 8.60 1.27 7.75
CA ASP A 76 7.74 0.09 7.64
C ASP A 76 6.32 0.43 7.17
N SER A 77 5.86 1.65 7.42
CA SER A 77 4.52 2.12 7.03
C SER A 77 4.48 2.82 5.67
N MET A 78 5.63 3.00 5.00
CA MET A 78 5.64 3.71 3.72
C MET A 78 5.04 2.84 2.62
N VAL A 79 4.09 3.42 1.90
CA VAL A 79 3.54 2.87 0.67
C VAL A 79 3.78 3.87 -0.47
N HIS A 80 4.58 3.46 -1.45
CA HIS A 80 4.68 4.10 -2.75
C HIS A 80 4.18 3.12 -3.80
N GLY A 81 2.88 3.15 -3.99
CA GLY A 81 2.11 2.21 -4.80
C GLY A 81 0.69 2.72 -4.95
N GLY A 82 -0.23 1.85 -5.30
CA GLY A 82 -1.64 2.19 -5.43
C GLY A 82 -2.38 1.21 -6.35
N PRO A 83 -3.70 1.37 -6.50
CA PRO A 83 -4.49 0.57 -7.42
C PRO A 83 -4.06 0.79 -8.88
N TYR A 84 -4.31 -0.19 -9.73
CA TYR A 84 -4.09 -0.03 -11.17
C TYR A 84 -4.88 1.19 -11.72
N PRO A 85 -4.30 2.02 -12.59
CA PRO A 85 -3.01 1.89 -13.27
C PRO A 85 -1.81 2.52 -12.56
N ALA A 86 -1.96 3.02 -11.32
CA ALA A 86 -0.84 3.60 -10.57
C ALA A 86 0.34 2.63 -10.41
N THR A 87 0.05 1.34 -10.21
CA THR A 87 1.04 0.26 -10.24
C THR A 87 0.49 -0.99 -10.92
N SER A 88 1.38 -1.86 -11.39
CA SER A 88 1.04 -3.17 -11.93
C SER A 88 0.76 -4.23 -10.85
N ASP A 89 1.24 -4.00 -9.63
CA ASP A 89 0.94 -4.84 -8.45
C ASP A 89 0.48 -3.95 -7.28
N ALA A 90 -0.82 -3.90 -7.09
CA ALA A 90 -1.46 -3.07 -6.07
C ALA A 90 -1.21 -3.55 -4.62
N ARG A 91 -0.63 -4.75 -4.43
CA ARG A 91 -0.35 -5.30 -3.10
C ARG A 91 1.01 -4.91 -2.57
N GLY A 92 1.87 -4.35 -3.41
CA GLY A 92 3.24 -4.02 -3.07
C GLY A 92 3.48 -2.52 -2.92
N THR A 93 4.67 -2.22 -2.44
CA THR A 93 5.23 -0.87 -2.43
C THR A 93 6.59 -0.87 -3.11
N SER A 94 6.96 0.24 -3.77
CA SER A 94 8.30 0.38 -4.37
C SER A 94 9.30 1.05 -3.44
N VAL A 95 8.87 1.58 -2.31
CA VAL A 95 9.70 2.25 -1.30
C VAL A 95 9.26 1.81 0.10
N GLY A 96 10.18 1.87 1.06
CA GLY A 96 9.97 1.41 2.42
C GLY A 96 10.51 0.02 2.66
N SER A 97 10.45 -0.43 3.91
CA SER A 97 11.03 -1.73 4.32
C SER A 97 10.37 -2.91 3.62
N LEU A 98 9.07 -2.81 3.33
CA LEU A 98 8.30 -3.87 2.65
C LEU A 98 8.53 -3.93 1.13
N ALA A 99 9.30 -3.00 0.57
CA ALA A 99 9.62 -3.03 -0.87
C ALA A 99 10.36 -4.31 -1.29
N ILE A 100 11.03 -4.98 -0.35
CA ILE A 100 11.71 -6.26 -0.58
C ILE A 100 10.75 -7.37 -1.03
N ASP A 101 9.49 -7.32 -0.61
CA ASP A 101 8.49 -8.35 -0.92
C ASP A 101 8.26 -8.51 -2.42
N ARG A 102 8.52 -7.47 -3.20
CA ARG A 102 8.44 -7.50 -4.66
C ARG A 102 9.49 -8.42 -5.30
N PHE A 103 10.55 -8.75 -4.58
CA PHE A 103 11.66 -9.59 -5.02
C PHE A 103 11.63 -10.98 -4.39
N LEU A 104 10.67 -11.24 -3.52
CA LEU A 104 10.50 -12.50 -2.81
C LEU A 104 9.35 -13.30 -3.41
N ARG A 105 9.46 -14.62 -3.31
CA ARG A 105 8.38 -15.55 -3.60
C ARG A 105 8.35 -16.65 -2.56
N PRO A 106 7.19 -17.14 -2.17
CA PRO A 106 7.08 -18.28 -1.27
C PRO A 106 7.57 -19.55 -1.96
N VAL A 107 8.17 -20.44 -1.17
CA VAL A 107 8.52 -21.81 -1.53
C VAL A 107 7.99 -22.76 -0.47
N CYS A 108 7.22 -23.77 -0.88
CA CYS A 108 6.72 -24.80 0.00
C CYS A 108 7.61 -26.04 -0.07
N PHE A 109 7.96 -26.60 1.09
CA PHE A 109 8.59 -27.91 1.23
C PHE A 109 7.56 -28.88 1.77
N GLN A 110 7.22 -29.92 1.00
CA GLN A 110 6.25 -30.94 1.39
C GLN A 110 6.90 -32.30 1.44
N ASN A 111 6.68 -33.06 2.53
CA ASN A 111 7.27 -34.38 2.78
C ASN A 111 8.82 -34.37 2.69
N TYR A 112 9.42 -33.26 3.09
CA TYR A 112 10.86 -33.06 3.01
C TYR A 112 11.52 -33.49 4.33
N PRO A 113 12.56 -34.32 4.30
CA PRO A 113 13.28 -34.71 5.51
C PRO A 113 13.89 -33.50 6.22
N ASP A 114 13.75 -33.41 7.55
CA ASP A 114 14.29 -32.28 8.35
C ASP A 114 15.78 -32.03 8.12
N SER A 115 16.57 -33.10 7.97
CA SER A 115 18.02 -33.03 7.71
C SER A 115 18.39 -32.30 6.41
N LEU A 116 17.47 -32.26 5.45
CA LEU A 116 17.69 -31.63 4.14
C LEU A 116 17.04 -30.26 4.03
N LEU A 117 16.27 -29.83 5.04
CA LEU A 117 15.67 -28.49 5.07
C LEU A 117 16.74 -27.40 5.26
N PRO A 118 16.52 -26.19 4.72
CA PRO A 118 17.28 -25.01 5.12
C PRO A 118 17.21 -24.79 6.63
N ASP A 119 18.25 -24.23 7.23
CA ASP A 119 18.34 -24.03 8.69
C ASP A 119 17.16 -23.23 9.25
N ALA A 120 16.63 -22.27 8.49
CA ALA A 120 15.45 -21.49 8.87
C ALA A 120 14.18 -22.33 9.06
N LEU A 121 14.10 -23.51 8.46
CA LEU A 121 12.93 -24.40 8.47
C LEU A 121 13.12 -25.67 9.30
N LYS A 122 14.35 -25.95 9.76
CA LYS A 122 14.63 -27.13 10.59
C LYS A 122 13.84 -27.10 11.90
N ASN A 123 13.38 -28.27 12.34
CA ASN A 123 12.64 -28.41 13.59
C ASN A 123 13.41 -27.84 14.79
N ALA A 124 14.70 -28.05 14.85
CA ALA A 124 15.56 -27.55 15.93
C ALA A 124 15.66 -26.02 16.02
N ASN A 125 15.25 -25.27 14.98
CA ASN A 125 15.35 -23.80 14.90
C ASN A 125 16.77 -23.28 15.24
N PRO A 126 17.82 -23.73 14.56
CA PRO A 126 19.19 -23.38 14.93
C PRO A 126 19.50 -21.88 14.82
N LEU A 127 18.69 -21.13 14.09
CA LEU A 127 18.82 -19.67 13.92
C LEU A 127 18.03 -18.86 14.94
N GLY A 128 17.23 -19.48 15.84
CA GLY A 128 16.40 -18.79 16.82
C GLY A 128 15.35 -17.86 16.20
N LEU A 129 14.80 -18.22 15.04
CA LEU A 129 13.86 -17.38 14.34
C LEU A 129 12.44 -17.49 14.92
N HIS A 130 11.74 -16.37 14.95
CA HIS A 130 10.28 -16.39 15.13
C HIS A 130 9.63 -17.01 13.89
N ARG A 131 8.90 -18.10 14.08
CA ARG A 131 8.24 -18.86 13.02
C ARG A 131 6.76 -19.02 13.33
N LEU A 132 5.96 -19.02 12.30
CA LEU A 132 4.53 -19.34 12.44
C LEU A 132 4.39 -20.88 12.38
N VAL A 133 4.07 -21.48 13.53
CA VAL A 133 3.89 -22.92 13.66
C VAL A 133 2.45 -23.18 14.08
N ASP A 134 1.69 -23.90 13.27
CA ASP A 134 0.26 -24.18 13.50
C ASP A 134 -0.56 -22.91 13.79
N GLY A 135 -0.24 -21.82 13.11
CA GLY A 135 -0.92 -20.54 13.28
C GLY A 135 -0.45 -19.72 14.49
N GLN A 136 0.56 -20.18 15.24
CA GLN A 136 1.12 -19.47 16.40
C GLN A 136 2.57 -19.06 16.18
N LEU A 137 2.88 -17.80 16.52
CA LEU A 137 4.25 -17.31 16.46
C LEU A 137 5.08 -17.90 17.61
N SER A 138 6.21 -18.51 17.30
CA SER A 138 7.05 -19.22 18.28
C SER A 138 8.51 -19.26 17.84
N GLU A 139 9.44 -19.15 18.79
CA GLU A 139 10.88 -19.38 18.61
C GLU A 139 11.30 -20.81 18.98
N ARG A 140 10.46 -21.58 19.61
CA ARG A 140 10.82 -22.89 20.13
C ARG A 140 11.13 -23.89 19.02
N SER A 141 11.99 -24.87 19.36
CA SER A 141 12.16 -26.08 18.56
C SER A 141 10.88 -26.91 18.54
N LEU A 142 10.66 -27.58 17.42
CA LEU A 142 9.63 -28.61 17.29
C LEU A 142 10.25 -29.94 17.67
N GLY A 143 9.55 -30.69 18.50
CA GLY A 143 9.98 -32.03 18.93
C GLY A 143 9.85 -33.08 17.83
#